data_9b65cf9fcfd933af3aa8eab8b6daf5f2
#
_entry.id   9b65cf9fcfd933af3aa8eab8b6daf5f2
#
_cell.length_a   1.000
_cell.length_b   1.000
_cell.length_c   1.000
_cell.angle_alpha   90.00
_cell.angle_beta   90.00
_cell.angle_gamma   90.00
#
_symmetry.space_group_name_H-M   'P 1'
#
loop_
_entity.id
_entity.type
_entity.pdbx_description
1 polymer ?
#
loop_
_entity_poly.entity_id
_entity_poly.type
_entity_poly.pdbx_seq_one_letter_code
_entity_poly.pdbx_strand_id
1 'polypeptide(L)'
;MAYRHGVYNVEQPTSMPTPQEGRAVIQVIIGTAPIHLAKDPAAAVNKPILCSSYKEAVEAFGYSDDFDNFTLCQSIQASFGIFNVAPIILINVLDPSNTAHVTENSAESCAVSDKTAIYKKQYVLLDTLSVKSGQTDLVRGT
;
A
#
# COMPACT_ATOMS: atom_id res chain seq x y z
N MET A 1 53.92 3.02 -64.43
CA MET A 1 53.09 2.96 -63.18
C MET A 1 52.12 4.11 -63.20
N ALA A 2 50.85 3.85 -63.30
CA ALA A 2 49.82 4.90 -63.31
C ALA A 2 49.49 5.27 -61.89
N TYR A 3 49.73 6.51 -61.46
CA TYR A 3 49.29 7.02 -60.19
C TYR A 3 47.80 7.31 -60.24
N ARG A 4 47.03 6.63 -59.38
CA ARG A 4 45.61 6.94 -59.21
C ARG A 4 45.49 8.19 -58.35
N HIS A 5 45.09 9.28 -58.93
CA HIS A 5 44.73 10.49 -58.21
C HIS A 5 43.19 10.44 -57.93
N GLY A 6 42.82 10.47 -56.67
CA GLY A 6 41.42 10.50 -56.24
C GLY A 6 41.32 10.55 -54.72
N VAL A 7 40.21 11.11 -54.26
CA VAL A 7 39.81 11.05 -52.81
C VAL A 7 39.06 9.77 -52.65
N TYR A 8 39.55 8.89 -51.78
CA TYR A 8 38.84 7.65 -51.40
C TYR A 8 38.14 7.86 -50.10
N ASN A 9 36.80 7.93 -50.15
CA ASN A 9 35.99 7.86 -48.91
C ASN A 9 35.86 6.41 -48.49
N VAL A 10 36.33 6.10 -47.31
CA VAL A 10 36.04 4.84 -46.64
C VAL A 10 34.94 5.13 -45.62
N GLU A 11 33.74 4.71 -45.93
CA GLU A 11 32.65 4.74 -44.95
C GLU A 11 32.88 3.60 -43.97
N GLN A 12 33.20 3.94 -42.71
CA GLN A 12 33.16 2.99 -41.62
C GLN A 12 31.73 3.00 -41.07
N PRO A 13 31.06 1.84 -41.03
CA PRO A 13 29.75 1.78 -40.39
C PRO A 13 29.91 2.13 -38.90
N THR A 14 29.28 3.22 -38.49
CA THR A 14 29.17 3.55 -37.07
C THR A 14 28.29 2.50 -36.45
N SER A 15 28.88 1.56 -35.68
CA SER A 15 28.09 0.64 -34.88
C SER A 15 27.36 1.45 -33.81
N MET A 16 26.08 1.73 -34.06
CA MET A 16 25.24 2.24 -32.99
C MET A 16 25.12 1.14 -31.94
N PRO A 17 25.47 1.42 -30.68
CA PRO A 17 25.18 0.47 -29.61
C PRO A 17 23.68 0.18 -29.63
N THR A 18 23.31 -1.09 -29.68
CA THR A 18 21.93 -1.52 -29.52
C THR A 18 21.37 -0.86 -28.26
N PRO A 19 20.19 -0.18 -28.33
CA PRO A 19 19.58 0.35 -27.14
C PRO A 19 19.48 -0.79 -26.11
N GLN A 20 20.10 -0.63 -24.95
CA GLN A 20 19.86 -1.56 -23.86
C GLN A 20 18.38 -1.44 -23.51
N GLU A 21 17.64 -2.54 -23.67
CA GLU A 21 16.30 -2.62 -23.14
C GLU A 21 16.40 -2.31 -21.64
N GLY A 22 15.89 -1.15 -21.25
CA GLY A 22 15.83 -0.76 -19.85
C GLY A 22 15.00 -1.81 -19.13
N ARG A 23 15.65 -2.63 -18.29
CA ARG A 23 14.93 -3.50 -17.37
C ARG A 23 14.11 -2.58 -16.47
N ALA A 24 12.79 -2.65 -16.60
CA ALA A 24 11.91 -1.94 -15.70
C ALA A 24 12.17 -2.46 -14.28
N VAL A 25 12.74 -1.62 -13.43
CA VAL A 25 12.94 -1.94 -12.02
C VAL A 25 11.62 -1.65 -11.32
N ILE A 26 10.99 -2.69 -10.78
CA ILE A 26 9.80 -2.53 -9.96
C ILE A 26 10.26 -2.22 -8.54
N GLN A 27 9.80 -1.11 -7.99
CA GLN A 27 10.08 -0.71 -6.62
C GLN A 27 9.32 -1.61 -5.66
N VAL A 28 10.00 -2.11 -4.61
CA VAL A 28 9.39 -2.85 -3.51
C VAL A 28 9.49 -2.02 -2.25
N ILE A 29 8.37 -1.80 -1.57
CA ILE A 29 8.30 -1.00 -0.35
C ILE A 29 7.68 -1.85 0.75
N ILE A 30 8.33 -1.86 1.91
CA ILE A 30 7.90 -2.59 3.10
C ILE A 30 7.61 -1.56 4.19
N GLY A 31 6.47 -1.68 4.85
CA GLY A 31 6.07 -0.75 5.90
C GLY A 31 4.81 -1.17 6.63
N THR A 32 4.27 -0.26 7.43
CA THR A 32 3.03 -0.45 8.18
C THR A 32 1.88 0.27 7.48
N ALA A 33 0.69 -0.34 7.48
CA ALA A 33 -0.51 0.22 6.86
C ALA A 33 -1.72 0.11 7.79
N PRO A 34 -2.72 1.00 7.67
CA PRO A 34 -3.94 1.00 8.47
C PRO A 34 -4.92 -0.08 7.99
N ILE A 35 -4.56 -1.33 8.19
CA ILE A 35 -5.33 -2.50 7.71
C ILE A 35 -6.77 -2.55 8.20
N HIS A 36 -7.10 -1.87 9.31
CA HIS A 36 -8.48 -1.71 9.80
C HIS A 36 -9.37 -0.94 8.80
N LEU A 37 -8.76 -0.20 7.86
CA LEU A 37 -9.43 0.51 6.77
C LEU A 37 -9.36 -0.25 5.43
N ALA A 38 -8.62 -1.35 5.37
CA ALA A 38 -8.51 -2.17 4.17
C ALA A 38 -9.80 -2.96 3.92
N LYS A 39 -10.04 -3.32 2.68
CA LYS A 39 -11.19 -4.14 2.28
C LYS A 39 -11.16 -5.54 2.91
N ASP A 40 -9.96 -6.12 3.00
CA ASP A 40 -9.71 -7.40 3.67
C ASP A 40 -8.43 -7.29 4.51
N PRO A 41 -8.56 -7.05 5.84
CA PRO A 41 -7.42 -6.84 6.72
C PRO A 41 -6.42 -8.00 6.75
N ALA A 42 -6.88 -9.23 6.57
CA ALA A 42 -6.03 -10.43 6.65
C ALA A 42 -5.31 -10.73 5.32
N ALA A 43 -5.86 -10.29 4.20
CA ALA A 43 -5.32 -10.65 2.88
C ALA A 43 -3.99 -9.98 2.57
N ALA A 44 -3.75 -8.78 3.11
CA ALA A 44 -2.60 -7.93 2.78
C ALA A 44 -1.41 -8.07 3.75
N VAL A 45 -1.51 -8.94 4.75
CA VAL A 45 -0.47 -9.09 5.80
C VAL A 45 0.67 -9.96 5.31
N ASN A 46 1.90 -9.44 5.40
CA ASN A 46 3.15 -10.14 5.06
C ASN A 46 3.16 -10.74 3.62
N LYS A 47 2.37 -10.16 2.72
CA LYS A 47 2.31 -10.60 1.32
C LYS A 47 2.71 -9.46 0.39
N PRO A 48 3.53 -9.73 -0.64
CA PRO A 48 3.80 -8.75 -1.69
C PRO A 48 2.56 -8.59 -2.58
N ILE A 49 2.07 -7.36 -2.69
CA ILE A 49 0.95 -7.01 -3.57
C ILE A 49 1.45 -6.01 -4.60
N LEU A 50 1.27 -6.36 -5.88
CA LEU A 50 1.54 -5.45 -6.99
C LEU A 50 0.38 -4.47 -7.12
N CYS A 51 0.68 -3.18 -7.02
CA CYS A 51 -0.30 -2.11 -7.18
C CYS A 51 0.06 -1.27 -8.41
N SER A 52 -0.89 -1.13 -9.32
CA SER A 52 -0.73 -0.34 -10.55
C SER A 52 -1.41 1.03 -10.43
N SER A 53 -2.16 1.26 -9.36
CA SER A 53 -2.86 2.52 -9.11
C SER A 53 -3.00 2.83 -7.63
N TYR A 54 -3.19 4.13 -7.33
CA TYR A 54 -3.50 4.60 -5.98
C TYR A 54 -4.72 3.88 -5.38
N LYS A 55 -5.78 3.71 -6.19
CA LYS A 55 -7.02 3.05 -5.76
C LYS A 55 -6.78 1.61 -5.32
N GLU A 56 -6.02 0.83 -6.10
CA GLU A 56 -5.68 -0.55 -5.74
C GLU A 56 -4.89 -0.62 -4.44
N ALA A 57 -3.93 0.29 -4.24
CA ALA A 57 -3.15 0.35 -3.02
C ALA A 57 -4.01 0.66 -1.79
N VAL A 58 -4.94 1.63 -1.91
CA VAL A 58 -5.86 2.00 -0.82
C VAL A 58 -6.86 0.90 -0.51
N GLU A 59 -7.39 0.21 -1.52
CA GLU A 59 -8.31 -0.92 -1.31
C GLU A 59 -7.62 -2.10 -0.60
N ALA A 60 -6.35 -2.35 -0.94
CA ALA A 60 -5.59 -3.47 -0.38
C ALA A 60 -5.08 -3.20 1.04
N PHE A 61 -4.61 -1.98 1.33
CA PHE A 61 -3.88 -1.67 2.57
C PHE A 61 -4.61 -0.67 3.48
N GLY A 62 -5.66 -0.01 2.99
CA GLY A 62 -6.21 1.18 3.63
C GLY A 62 -5.32 2.40 3.41
N TYR A 63 -5.78 3.56 3.87
CA TYR A 63 -5.02 4.81 3.79
C TYR A 63 -5.30 5.71 4.99
N SER A 64 -4.25 6.34 5.50
CA SER A 64 -4.31 7.35 6.56
C SER A 64 -3.21 8.37 6.33
N ASP A 65 -3.45 9.62 6.69
CA ASP A 65 -2.43 10.68 6.69
C ASP A 65 -1.53 10.64 7.94
N ASP A 66 -1.75 9.68 8.82
CA ASP A 66 -0.89 9.41 9.98
C ASP A 66 0.35 8.60 9.54
N PHE A 67 1.32 9.30 8.98
CA PHE A 67 2.52 8.67 8.43
C PHE A 67 3.51 8.20 9.49
N ASP A 68 3.39 8.71 10.70
CA ASP A 68 4.24 8.28 11.83
C ASP A 68 3.91 6.85 12.26
N ASN A 69 2.62 6.48 12.23
CA ASN A 69 2.16 5.14 12.55
C ASN A 69 2.06 4.23 11.32
N PHE A 70 1.77 4.81 10.13
CA PHE A 70 1.52 4.06 8.89
C PHE A 70 2.47 4.49 7.77
N THR A 71 3.71 4.02 7.85
CA THR A 71 4.80 4.42 6.94
C THR A 71 4.55 4.06 5.48
N LEU A 72 3.75 2.99 5.22
CA LEU A 72 3.40 2.59 3.87
C LEU A 72 2.52 3.63 3.16
N CYS A 73 1.66 4.34 3.92
CA CYS A 73 0.78 5.38 3.38
C CYS A 73 1.55 6.57 2.81
N GLN A 74 2.64 6.97 3.47
CA GLN A 74 3.53 8.01 2.94
C GLN A 74 4.11 7.60 1.59
N SER A 75 4.54 6.35 1.48
CA SER A 75 5.11 5.82 0.24
C SER A 75 4.06 5.68 -0.88
N ILE A 76 2.83 5.31 -0.54
CA ILE A 76 1.70 5.26 -1.47
C ILE A 76 1.42 6.66 -2.02
N GLN A 77 1.34 7.66 -1.15
CA GLN A 77 1.12 9.05 -1.56
C GLN A 77 2.27 9.57 -2.43
N ALA A 78 3.51 9.33 -2.04
CA ALA A 78 4.67 9.77 -2.81
C ALA A 78 4.68 9.12 -4.20
N SER A 79 4.55 7.79 -4.27
CA SER A 79 4.66 7.06 -5.54
C SER A 79 3.53 7.39 -6.50
N PHE A 80 2.29 7.30 -6.07
CA PHE A 80 1.14 7.50 -6.96
C PHE A 80 0.64 8.94 -7.03
N GLY A 81 0.69 9.68 -5.90
CA GLY A 81 0.13 11.03 -5.82
C GLY A 81 1.08 12.12 -6.29
N ILE A 82 2.39 11.97 -6.06
CA ILE A 82 3.38 13.01 -6.35
C ILE A 82 4.21 12.67 -7.58
N PHE A 83 4.83 11.48 -7.60
CA PHE A 83 5.79 11.10 -8.63
C PHE A 83 5.19 10.29 -9.78
N ASN A 84 3.95 9.82 -9.65
CA ASN A 84 3.25 9.00 -10.63
C ASN A 84 4.07 7.77 -11.08
N VAL A 85 4.68 7.08 -10.10
CA VAL A 85 5.48 5.87 -10.33
C VAL A 85 4.59 4.65 -10.14
N ALA A 86 4.42 3.87 -11.20
CA ALA A 86 3.67 2.61 -11.21
C ALA A 86 4.28 1.66 -12.26
N PRO A 87 4.16 0.33 -12.07
CA PRO A 87 3.66 -0.37 -10.88
C PRO A 87 4.69 -0.42 -9.75
N ILE A 88 4.21 -0.59 -8.50
CA ILE A 88 5.04 -0.81 -7.31
C ILE A 88 4.54 -2.03 -6.54
N ILE A 89 5.44 -2.71 -5.81
CA ILE A 89 5.09 -3.79 -4.91
C ILE A 89 5.10 -3.26 -3.48
N LEU A 90 4.00 -3.45 -2.78
CA LEU A 90 3.81 -3.04 -1.39
C LEU A 90 3.71 -4.27 -0.50
N ILE A 91 4.32 -4.21 0.69
CA ILE A 91 4.26 -5.26 1.71
C ILE A 91 3.94 -4.61 3.05
N ASN A 92 2.80 -4.95 3.62
CA ASN A 92 2.44 -4.54 4.98
C ASN A 92 2.89 -5.60 5.97
N VAL A 93 3.61 -5.17 7.02
CA VAL A 93 4.12 -6.04 8.09
C VAL A 93 3.28 -5.96 9.37
N LEU A 94 2.28 -5.08 9.41
CA LEU A 94 1.37 -4.99 10.54
C LEU A 94 0.37 -6.15 10.49
N ASP A 95 0.48 -7.07 11.43
CA ASP A 95 -0.33 -8.29 11.48
C ASP A 95 -1.32 -8.22 12.65
N PRO A 96 -2.64 -8.17 12.38
CA PRO A 96 -3.66 -8.12 13.42
C PRO A 96 -3.79 -9.42 14.21
N SER A 97 -3.24 -10.53 13.72
CA SER A 97 -3.20 -11.82 14.44
C SER A 97 -2.08 -11.88 15.46
N ASN A 98 -1.11 -10.98 15.37
CA ASN A 98 0.02 -10.94 16.29
C ASN A 98 -0.31 -10.05 17.50
N THR A 99 -0.31 -10.63 18.69
CA THR A 99 -0.59 -9.91 19.94
C THR A 99 0.38 -8.76 20.25
N ALA A 100 1.57 -8.75 19.64
CA ALA A 100 2.51 -7.65 19.75
C ALA A 100 2.10 -6.42 18.90
N HIS A 101 1.24 -6.61 17.89
CA HIS A 101 0.78 -5.56 16.98
C HIS A 101 -0.62 -5.04 17.32
N VAL A 102 -1.32 -5.68 18.26
CA VAL A 102 -2.68 -5.32 18.63
C VAL A 102 -2.79 -5.19 20.15
N THR A 103 -3.72 -4.36 20.59
CA THR A 103 -4.07 -4.23 22.01
C THR A 103 -5.52 -4.64 22.18
N GLU A 104 -5.77 -5.65 23.02
CA GLU A 104 -7.11 -5.98 23.41
C GLU A 104 -7.64 -4.94 24.40
N ASN A 105 -8.78 -4.36 24.09
CA ASN A 105 -9.46 -3.46 24.99
C ASN A 105 -10.58 -4.20 25.74
N SER A 106 -10.63 -4.02 27.04
CA SER A 106 -11.76 -4.50 27.84
C SER A 106 -13.05 -3.78 27.45
N ALA A 107 -14.18 -4.44 27.70
CA ALA A 107 -15.48 -3.85 27.43
C ALA A 107 -15.66 -2.51 28.18
N GLU A 108 -16.06 -1.48 27.47
CA GLU A 108 -16.37 -0.15 27.99
C GLU A 108 -17.86 0.15 27.76
N SER A 109 -18.49 0.80 28.72
CA SER A 109 -19.87 1.26 28.53
C SER A 109 -19.87 2.60 27.80
N CYS A 110 -20.66 2.67 26.73
CA CYS A 110 -20.90 3.90 25.99
C CYS A 110 -22.29 4.46 26.30
N ALA A 111 -22.36 5.76 26.62
CA ALA A 111 -23.63 6.43 26.76
C ALA A 111 -24.31 6.53 25.40
N VAL A 112 -25.61 6.22 25.35
CA VAL A 112 -26.43 6.36 24.15
C VAL A 112 -27.19 7.68 24.23
N SER A 113 -27.01 8.56 23.25
CA SER A 113 -27.77 9.79 23.05
C SER A 113 -28.34 9.79 21.64
N ASP A 114 -29.62 10.10 21.48
CA ASP A 114 -30.32 10.15 20.19
C ASP A 114 -30.13 8.88 19.34
N LYS A 115 -30.23 7.71 19.98
CA LYS A 115 -30.00 6.39 19.36
C LYS A 115 -28.57 6.16 18.85
N THR A 116 -27.63 7.02 19.22
CA THR A 116 -26.22 6.93 18.80
C THR A 116 -25.31 6.75 19.99
N ALA A 117 -24.38 5.82 19.92
CA ALA A 117 -23.29 5.66 20.88
C ALA A 117 -21.95 5.85 20.14
N ILE A 118 -21.02 6.57 20.75
CA ILE A 118 -19.71 6.83 20.18
C ILE A 118 -18.65 6.08 20.98
N TYR A 119 -17.95 5.18 20.33
CA TYR A 119 -16.77 4.51 20.87
C TYR A 119 -15.51 5.31 20.52
N LYS A 120 -14.79 5.80 21.54
CA LYS A 120 -13.71 6.78 21.34
C LYS A 120 -12.32 6.17 21.15
N LYS A 121 -12.22 4.90 20.80
CA LYS A 121 -10.92 4.28 20.49
C LYS A 121 -10.60 4.42 19.02
N GLN A 122 -9.30 4.55 18.72
CA GLN A 122 -8.79 4.65 17.36
C GLN A 122 -8.32 3.29 16.85
N TYR A 123 -8.25 3.14 15.54
CA TYR A 123 -7.68 1.97 14.84
C TYR A 123 -8.39 0.64 15.18
N VAL A 124 -9.69 0.68 15.39
CA VAL A 124 -10.49 -0.49 15.78
C VAL A 124 -10.69 -1.42 14.58
N LEU A 125 -10.36 -2.70 14.76
CA LEU A 125 -10.73 -3.75 13.83
C LEU A 125 -12.21 -4.05 13.98
N LEU A 126 -13.02 -3.62 13.00
CA LEU A 126 -14.48 -3.69 13.08
C LEU A 126 -15.02 -5.11 13.20
N ASP A 127 -14.31 -6.09 12.65
CA ASP A 127 -14.72 -7.50 12.69
C ASP A 127 -14.55 -8.12 14.08
N THR A 128 -13.71 -7.51 14.94
CA THR A 128 -13.52 -7.95 16.33
C THR A 128 -14.40 -7.20 17.33
N LEU A 129 -15.12 -6.17 16.87
CA LEU A 129 -15.95 -5.34 17.72
C LEU A 129 -17.27 -6.06 18.07
N SER A 130 -17.47 -6.36 19.33
CA SER A 130 -18.72 -6.89 19.89
C SER A 130 -19.46 -5.78 20.63
N VAL A 131 -20.72 -5.54 20.30
CA VAL A 131 -21.57 -4.53 20.93
C VAL A 131 -22.75 -5.22 21.63
N LYS A 132 -22.98 -4.86 22.88
CA LYS A 132 -24.07 -5.43 23.69
C LYS A 132 -24.99 -4.33 24.20
N SER A 133 -26.29 -4.61 24.23
CA SER A 133 -27.29 -3.81 24.94
C SER A 133 -27.79 -4.63 26.15
N GLY A 134 -27.28 -4.28 27.34
CA GLY A 134 -27.44 -5.14 28.52
C GLY A 134 -26.74 -6.47 28.34
N GLN A 135 -27.51 -7.57 28.35
CA GLN A 135 -26.97 -8.92 28.10
C GLN A 135 -27.19 -9.43 26.67
N THR A 136 -27.74 -8.62 25.80
CA THR A 136 -28.06 -9.02 24.43
C THR A 136 -27.00 -8.53 23.47
N ASP A 137 -26.41 -9.44 22.68
CA ASP A 137 -25.49 -9.09 21.62
C ASP A 137 -26.24 -8.39 20.47
N LEU A 138 -25.71 -7.26 20.02
CA LEU A 138 -26.24 -6.54 18.87
C LEU A 138 -25.50 -6.99 17.62
N VAL A 139 -26.24 -7.46 16.63
CA VAL A 139 -25.68 -7.85 15.33
C VAL A 139 -25.53 -6.62 14.48
N ARG A 140 -24.39 -6.49 13.80
CA ARG A 140 -24.15 -5.42 12.81
C ARG A 140 -25.16 -5.55 11.68
N GLY A 141 -25.93 -4.50 11.44
CA GLY A 141 -26.80 -4.42 10.28
C GLY A 141 -25.98 -4.41 8.98
N THR A 142 -26.44 -5.17 8.00
CA THR A 142 -25.89 -5.18 6.63
C THR A 142 -26.39 -3.99 5.84
#